data_110a09b60e094a1528bed4baf2166e21
#
_entry.id   110a09b60e094a1528bed4baf2166e21
#
_cell.length_a   1.000
_cell.length_b   1.000
_cell.length_c   1.000
_cell.angle_alpha   90.00
_cell.angle_beta   90.00
_cell.angle_gamma   90.00
#
_symmetry.space_group_name_H-M   'P 1'
#
loop_
_entity.id
_entity.type
_entity.pdbx_description
1 polymer ?
#
loop_
_entity_poly.entity_id
_entity_poly.type
_entity_poly.pdbx_seq_one_letter_code
_entity_poly.pdbx_strand_id
1 'polypeptide(L)'
;DYTGAPKVANEVFFSNTQESKIELSKSNSSFVVTLHRVKTEGEQTVLLKYTADEGSIFNVPSQVTFADGKAEAPITITYNPENLQYGTYNGGTISVASEDCDTTYGIGSFTFKAGATEWMDINTNKSMGAYREDVLTTFFGVDNAVDEVKIQKSVVEEGKYRIVNPYASWKGEEGTTYDSENDHYWVINATDPDFVY
;
A
#
# COMPACT_ATOMS: atom_id res chain seq x y z
N ASP A 1 14.34 -43.67 -17.03
CA ASP A 1 15.27 -42.57 -16.65
C ASP A 1 14.44 -41.39 -16.20
N TYR A 2 14.48 -41.09 -14.92
CA TYR A 2 13.91 -39.86 -14.36
C TYR A 2 14.90 -38.72 -14.69
N THR A 3 14.62 -38.00 -15.76
CA THR A 3 15.28 -36.72 -15.98
C THR A 3 14.66 -35.74 -15.01
N GLY A 4 15.38 -35.38 -13.97
CA GLY A 4 14.93 -34.38 -13.01
C GLY A 4 14.44 -33.08 -13.68
N ALA A 5 13.58 -32.35 -13.01
CA ALA A 5 13.12 -31.04 -13.51
C ALA A 5 14.32 -30.21 -13.99
N PRO A 6 14.19 -29.46 -15.09
CA PRO A 6 15.26 -28.61 -15.58
C PRO A 6 15.71 -27.66 -14.45
N LYS A 7 17.03 -27.61 -14.26
CA LYS A 7 17.62 -26.76 -13.22
C LYS A 7 17.37 -25.29 -13.59
N VAL A 8 16.74 -24.56 -12.69
CA VAL A 8 16.55 -23.12 -12.82
C VAL A 8 17.92 -22.40 -12.75
N ALA A 9 18.20 -21.49 -13.65
CA ALA A 9 19.54 -20.91 -13.78
C ALA A 9 19.96 -20.12 -12.54
N ASN A 10 19.10 -19.22 -12.07
CA ASN A 10 19.43 -18.30 -10.98
C ASN A 10 18.67 -18.57 -9.68
N GLU A 11 17.61 -19.37 -9.71
CA GLU A 11 16.80 -19.75 -8.55
C GLU A 11 16.33 -18.54 -7.72
N VAL A 12 15.84 -17.49 -8.40
CA VAL A 12 15.37 -16.23 -7.78
C VAL A 12 13.86 -16.14 -7.77
N PHE A 13 13.32 -15.37 -6.84
CA PHE A 13 11.88 -15.17 -6.71
C PHE A 13 11.53 -13.90 -5.94
N PHE A 14 10.32 -13.37 -6.16
CA PHE A 14 9.70 -12.41 -5.27
C PHE A 14 8.86 -13.16 -4.22
N SER A 15 8.89 -12.69 -2.98
CA SER A 15 8.00 -13.21 -1.94
C SER A 15 6.54 -12.85 -2.28
N ASN A 16 5.64 -13.83 -2.18
CA ASN A 16 4.21 -13.61 -2.35
C ASN A 16 3.55 -12.89 -1.15
N THR A 17 4.30 -12.69 -0.06
CA THR A 17 3.86 -11.91 1.11
C THR A 17 4.40 -10.49 1.12
N GLN A 18 5.20 -10.10 0.11
CA GLN A 18 5.72 -8.74 0.01
C GLN A 18 4.58 -7.75 -0.26
N GLU A 19 4.57 -6.67 0.51
CA GLU A 19 3.54 -5.64 0.38
C GLU A 19 3.59 -4.99 -1.01
N SER A 20 2.45 -4.99 -1.68
CA SER A 20 2.31 -4.49 -3.06
C SER A 20 1.75 -3.07 -3.14
N LYS A 21 1.11 -2.57 -2.07
CA LYS A 21 0.69 -1.19 -1.95
C LYS A 21 1.68 -0.43 -1.07
N ILE A 22 2.37 0.55 -1.64
CA ILE A 22 3.49 1.24 -1.00
C ILE A 22 3.13 2.70 -0.77
N GLU A 23 3.13 3.11 0.50
CA GLU A 23 2.93 4.50 0.87
C GLU A 23 4.24 5.28 0.74
N LEU A 24 4.18 6.36 -0.03
CA LEU A 24 5.31 7.23 -0.32
C LEU A 24 5.19 8.57 0.41
N SER A 25 6.32 9.21 0.58
CA SER A 25 6.40 10.58 1.10
C SER A 25 7.10 11.48 0.10
N LYS A 26 6.67 12.74 -0.01
CA LYS A 26 7.37 13.77 -0.80
C LYS A 26 8.75 14.12 -0.24
N SER A 27 9.08 13.69 0.97
CA SER A 27 10.43 13.84 1.54
C SER A 27 11.43 12.79 1.06
N ASN A 28 10.97 11.73 0.40
CA ASN A 28 11.79 10.65 -0.12
C ASN A 28 11.80 10.67 -1.65
N SER A 29 12.81 10.07 -2.24
CA SER A 29 12.95 9.94 -3.70
C SER A 29 13.14 8.49 -4.15
N SER A 30 13.00 7.53 -3.24
CA SER A 30 13.15 6.11 -3.53
C SER A 30 12.45 5.23 -2.49
N PHE A 31 12.18 4.00 -2.90
CA PHE A 31 11.78 2.88 -2.04
C PHE A 31 12.42 1.59 -2.54
N VAL A 32 12.31 0.52 -1.76
CA VAL A 32 12.97 -0.75 -2.04
C VAL A 32 11.95 -1.87 -2.18
N VAL A 33 12.15 -2.69 -3.21
CA VAL A 33 11.50 -3.99 -3.41
C VAL A 33 12.58 -5.05 -3.29
N THR A 34 12.32 -6.16 -2.62
CA THR A 34 13.33 -7.19 -2.38
C THR A 34 13.14 -8.37 -3.32
N LEU A 35 14.21 -8.75 -4.02
CA LEU A 35 14.34 -10.02 -4.75
C LEU A 35 15.08 -11.02 -3.86
N HIS A 36 14.64 -12.26 -3.86
CA HIS A 36 15.21 -13.35 -3.07
C HIS A 36 15.88 -14.39 -3.98
N ARG A 37 16.84 -15.15 -3.42
CA ARG A 37 17.42 -16.32 -4.06
C ARG A 37 17.58 -17.47 -3.07
N VAL A 38 17.57 -18.69 -3.59
CA VAL A 38 17.72 -19.90 -2.78
C VAL A 38 19.19 -20.16 -2.45
N LYS A 39 20.05 -20.12 -3.46
CA LYS A 39 21.50 -20.32 -3.30
C LYS A 39 22.20 -19.01 -3.03
N THR A 40 23.00 -18.97 -1.98
CA THR A 40 23.66 -17.73 -1.53
C THR A 40 25.14 -17.66 -1.91
N GLU A 41 25.69 -18.70 -2.51
CA GLU A 41 27.09 -18.78 -2.86
C GLU A 41 27.42 -17.92 -4.09
N GLY A 42 28.44 -17.12 -3.96
CA GLY A 42 28.94 -16.23 -5.01
C GLY A 42 28.08 -14.99 -5.24
N GLU A 43 28.70 -14.02 -5.88
CA GLU A 43 27.99 -12.86 -6.41
C GLU A 43 27.15 -13.26 -7.63
N GLN A 44 25.94 -12.73 -7.74
CA GLN A 44 25.02 -13.07 -8.83
C GLN A 44 24.25 -11.83 -9.28
N THR A 45 24.32 -11.51 -10.57
CA THR A 45 23.53 -10.43 -11.18
C THR A 45 22.35 -11.03 -11.95
N VAL A 46 21.17 -10.48 -11.72
CA VAL A 46 19.91 -10.87 -12.35
C VAL A 46 19.33 -9.72 -13.14
N LEU A 47 18.94 -9.98 -14.37
CA LEU A 47 18.27 -9.00 -15.23
C LEU A 47 16.81 -8.84 -14.82
N LEU A 48 16.35 -7.62 -14.81
CA LEU A 48 14.98 -7.24 -14.48
C LEU A 48 14.29 -6.64 -15.71
N LYS A 49 13.04 -6.99 -15.89
CA LYS A 49 12.15 -6.34 -16.85
C LYS A 49 11.09 -5.57 -16.08
N TYR A 50 10.96 -4.29 -16.37
CA TYR A 50 9.90 -3.44 -15.83
C TYR A 50 8.87 -3.12 -16.92
N THR A 51 7.61 -3.37 -16.62
CA THR A 51 6.47 -2.95 -17.42
C THR A 51 5.69 -1.93 -16.61
N ALA A 52 5.84 -0.66 -16.98
CA ALA A 52 5.21 0.45 -16.28
C ALA A 52 3.71 0.51 -16.58
N ASP A 53 2.92 0.91 -15.59
CA ASP A 53 1.53 1.33 -15.81
C ASP A 53 1.51 2.69 -16.52
N GLU A 54 0.37 3.02 -17.11
CA GLU A 54 0.13 4.36 -17.66
C GLU A 54 0.24 5.40 -16.53
N GLY A 55 0.99 6.46 -16.77
CA GLY A 55 1.26 7.51 -15.81
C GLY A 55 2.24 7.16 -14.70
N SER A 56 2.96 6.03 -14.80
CA SER A 56 3.99 5.66 -13.84
C SER A 56 5.13 6.68 -13.84
N ILE A 57 5.56 7.07 -12.63
CA ILE A 57 6.65 8.03 -12.40
C ILE A 57 7.94 7.34 -11.92
N PHE A 58 7.98 6.02 -11.92
CA PHE A 58 9.02 5.21 -11.30
C PHE A 58 10.09 4.77 -12.28
N ASN A 59 11.35 4.82 -11.82
CA ASN A 59 12.50 4.27 -12.52
C ASN A 59 12.98 3.03 -11.78
N VAL A 60 12.88 1.89 -12.46
CA VAL A 60 13.32 0.59 -11.96
C VAL A 60 14.64 0.23 -12.64
N PRO A 61 15.67 -0.22 -11.92
CA PRO A 61 16.92 -0.64 -12.53
C PRO A 61 16.71 -1.87 -13.43
N SER A 62 17.50 -1.98 -14.49
CA SER A 62 17.44 -3.11 -15.42
C SER A 62 18.09 -4.40 -14.89
N GLN A 63 18.77 -4.32 -13.75
CA GLN A 63 19.40 -5.46 -13.08
C GLN A 63 19.55 -5.22 -11.60
N VAL A 64 19.74 -6.30 -10.85
CA VAL A 64 20.08 -6.29 -9.43
C VAL A 64 21.16 -7.33 -9.15
N THR A 65 22.02 -7.05 -8.17
CA THR A 65 23.12 -7.95 -7.81
C THR A 65 22.99 -8.43 -6.38
N PHE A 66 23.01 -9.73 -6.19
CA PHE A 66 23.16 -10.38 -4.89
C PHE A 66 24.65 -10.42 -4.54
N ALA A 67 25.03 -9.90 -3.40
CA ALA A 67 26.38 -10.08 -2.89
C ALA A 67 26.58 -11.53 -2.42
N ASP A 68 27.83 -11.98 -2.40
CA ASP A 68 28.18 -13.32 -1.88
C ASP A 68 27.64 -13.54 -0.47
N GLY A 69 27.07 -14.69 -0.22
CA GLY A 69 26.46 -15.07 1.05
C GLY A 69 25.11 -14.43 1.34
N LYS A 70 24.54 -13.60 0.44
CA LYS A 70 23.25 -12.93 0.65
C LYS A 70 22.11 -13.63 -0.09
N ALA A 71 21.01 -13.87 0.62
CA ALA A 71 19.78 -14.44 0.07
C ALA A 71 18.84 -13.36 -0.51
N GLU A 72 19.13 -12.08 -0.26
CA GLU A 72 18.29 -10.96 -0.63
C GLU A 72 19.09 -9.90 -1.40
N ALA A 73 18.46 -9.30 -2.40
CA ALA A 73 18.99 -8.17 -3.14
C ALA A 73 17.96 -7.05 -3.20
N PRO A 74 18.29 -5.82 -2.76
CA PRO A 74 17.40 -4.68 -2.80
C PRO A 74 17.32 -4.12 -4.22
N ILE A 75 16.13 -4.04 -4.77
CA ILE A 75 15.82 -3.31 -5.99
C ILE A 75 15.40 -1.90 -5.58
N THR A 76 16.31 -0.94 -5.72
CA THR A 76 16.00 0.45 -5.39
C THR A 76 15.25 1.11 -6.54
N ILE A 77 14.00 1.44 -6.32
CA ILE A 77 13.13 2.13 -7.27
C ILE A 77 13.15 3.62 -6.93
N THR A 78 13.44 4.45 -7.93
CA THR A 78 13.53 5.89 -7.74
C THR A 78 12.38 6.64 -8.41
N TYR A 79 12.05 7.81 -7.88
CA TYR A 79 11.05 8.71 -8.44
C TYR A 79 11.40 10.17 -8.13
N ASN A 80 10.83 11.10 -8.92
CA ASN A 80 10.89 12.51 -8.58
C ASN A 80 9.71 12.86 -7.64
N PRO A 81 9.95 13.31 -6.39
CA PRO A 81 8.88 13.66 -5.45
C PRO A 81 7.93 14.76 -5.95
N GLU A 82 8.40 15.65 -6.84
CA GLU A 82 7.56 16.70 -7.43
C GLU A 82 6.47 16.14 -8.35
N ASN A 83 6.68 14.94 -8.92
CA ASN A 83 5.70 14.26 -9.75
C ASN A 83 4.69 13.45 -8.93
N LEU A 84 4.88 13.34 -7.62
CA LEU A 84 4.00 12.59 -6.74
C LEU A 84 2.72 13.35 -6.47
N GLN A 85 1.61 12.82 -6.94
CA GLN A 85 0.28 13.39 -6.72
C GLN A 85 -0.41 12.65 -5.56
N TYR A 86 -0.93 13.40 -4.61
CA TYR A 86 -1.68 12.84 -3.50
C TYR A 86 -2.95 12.11 -3.98
N GLY A 87 -3.23 10.95 -3.38
CA GLY A 87 -4.37 10.12 -3.74
C GLY A 87 -4.20 9.32 -5.04
N THR A 88 -3.08 9.49 -5.75
CA THR A 88 -2.78 8.76 -6.99
C THR A 88 -1.75 7.67 -6.73
N TYR A 89 -2.12 6.43 -7.05
CA TYR A 89 -1.26 5.26 -6.93
C TYR A 89 -0.99 4.66 -8.30
N ASN A 90 0.22 4.77 -8.76
CA ASN A 90 0.72 4.20 -10.00
C ASN A 90 1.79 3.15 -9.70
N GLY A 91 2.21 2.40 -10.69
CA GLY A 91 3.23 1.39 -10.49
C GLY A 91 3.57 0.67 -11.76
N GLY A 92 3.59 -0.64 -11.64
CA GLY A 92 3.90 -1.54 -12.74
C GLY A 92 4.33 -2.91 -12.22
N THR A 93 4.83 -3.71 -13.13
CA THR A 93 5.27 -5.08 -12.85
C THR A 93 6.76 -5.20 -13.12
N ILE A 94 7.49 -5.68 -12.10
CA ILE A 94 8.90 -6.10 -12.22
C ILE A 94 8.90 -7.61 -12.39
N SER A 95 9.62 -8.12 -13.37
CA SER A 95 9.75 -9.55 -13.60
C SER A 95 11.19 -9.97 -13.85
N VAL A 96 11.50 -11.20 -13.48
CA VAL A 96 12.71 -11.91 -13.87
C VAL A 96 12.38 -12.89 -15.01
N ALA A 97 13.39 -13.33 -15.74
CA ALA A 97 13.20 -14.33 -16.79
C ALA A 97 12.65 -15.64 -16.17
N SER A 98 11.79 -16.34 -16.89
CA SER A 98 11.15 -17.59 -16.40
C SER A 98 12.16 -18.68 -16.08
N GLU A 99 13.25 -18.74 -16.83
CA GLU A 99 14.37 -19.67 -16.62
C GLU A 99 15.17 -19.34 -15.36
N ASP A 100 15.07 -18.13 -14.83
CA ASP A 100 15.75 -17.71 -13.60
C ASP A 100 14.87 -17.86 -12.36
N CYS A 101 13.56 -17.99 -12.54
CA CYS A 101 12.60 -18.01 -11.45
C CYS A 101 12.45 -19.41 -10.84
N ASP A 102 12.58 -19.50 -9.53
CA ASP A 102 12.17 -20.68 -8.77
C ASP A 102 10.77 -20.49 -8.18
N THR A 103 9.77 -21.04 -8.86
CA THR A 103 8.37 -20.98 -8.46
C THR A 103 8.01 -21.82 -7.25
N THR A 104 8.94 -22.62 -6.72
CA THR A 104 8.73 -23.40 -5.49
C THR A 104 8.64 -22.49 -4.26
N TYR A 105 9.38 -21.39 -4.27
CA TYR A 105 9.53 -20.50 -3.11
C TYR A 105 8.81 -19.15 -3.26
N GLY A 106 8.35 -18.83 -4.46
CA GLY A 106 7.67 -17.55 -4.71
C GLY A 106 7.24 -17.38 -6.16
N ILE A 107 7.22 -16.13 -6.61
CA ILE A 107 6.72 -15.73 -7.92
C ILE A 107 7.81 -15.03 -8.75
N GLY A 108 7.76 -15.19 -10.07
CA GLY A 108 8.72 -14.58 -11.00
C GLY A 108 8.43 -13.11 -11.35
N SER A 109 7.31 -12.58 -10.86
CA SER A 109 6.94 -11.18 -11.11
C SER A 109 6.30 -10.56 -9.87
N PHE A 110 6.57 -9.29 -9.66
CA PHE A 110 6.01 -8.50 -8.57
C PHE A 110 5.34 -7.26 -9.13
N THR A 111 4.04 -7.13 -8.91
CA THR A 111 3.26 -5.95 -9.28
C THR A 111 3.07 -5.07 -8.07
N PHE A 112 3.38 -3.78 -8.20
CA PHE A 112 3.21 -2.82 -7.13
C PHE A 112 2.40 -1.61 -7.57
N LYS A 113 1.79 -0.96 -6.58
CA LYS A 113 1.17 0.37 -6.68
C LYS A 113 1.75 1.23 -5.56
N ALA A 114 2.35 2.33 -5.92
CA ALA A 114 2.97 3.24 -4.96
C ALA A 114 2.45 4.67 -5.16
N GLY A 115 2.23 5.37 -4.08
CA GLY A 115 1.66 6.70 -4.10
C GLY A 115 1.66 7.33 -2.70
N ALA A 116 1.22 8.58 -2.61
CA ALA A 116 1.09 9.28 -1.34
C ALA A 116 -0.39 9.48 -1.01
N THR A 117 -0.78 9.11 0.21
CA THR A 117 -2.13 9.40 0.67
C THR A 117 -2.30 10.89 0.95
N GLU A 118 -3.48 11.43 0.61
CA GLU A 118 -3.87 12.76 1.02
C GLU A 118 -4.12 12.84 2.54
N TRP A 119 -4.44 11.72 3.16
CA TRP A 119 -4.96 11.67 4.51
C TRP A 119 -3.98 11.08 5.50
N MET A 120 -3.77 11.79 6.62
CA MET A 120 -2.90 11.37 7.71
C MET A 120 -3.70 11.23 9.00
N ASP A 121 -3.47 10.13 9.72
CA ASP A 121 -4.07 9.92 11.05
C ASP A 121 -3.59 11.00 12.01
N ILE A 122 -4.51 11.66 12.70
CA ILE A 122 -4.17 12.69 13.69
C ILE A 122 -3.87 12.10 15.06
N ASN A 123 -4.26 10.87 15.29
CA ASN A 123 -4.12 10.19 16.57
C ASN A 123 -3.04 9.11 16.47
N THR A 124 -1.79 9.50 16.69
CA THR A 124 -0.64 8.59 16.55
C THR A 124 -0.41 7.68 17.77
N ASN A 125 -1.07 7.94 18.91
CA ASN A 125 -0.73 7.27 20.16
C ASN A 125 -1.84 6.49 20.85
N LYS A 126 -2.77 6.01 20.19
CA LYS A 126 -3.94 5.24 20.65
C LYS A 126 -5.16 5.80 20.13
N SER A 127 -5.34 6.01 19.01
CA SER A 127 -6.52 6.36 19.18
C SER A 127 -7.44 6.77 18.22
N MET A 128 -8.31 6.16 18.39
CA MET A 128 -9.65 6.35 17.93
C MET A 128 -10.22 7.60 18.62
N GLY A 129 -10.83 8.51 17.90
CA GLY A 129 -11.64 9.57 18.47
C GLY A 129 -12.99 9.03 18.91
N ALA A 130 -13.72 9.77 19.70
CA ALA A 130 -15.14 9.52 19.95
C ALA A 130 -15.98 10.30 18.93
N TYR A 131 -16.98 9.62 18.38
CA TYR A 131 -17.95 10.23 17.47
C TYR A 131 -19.36 10.03 18.02
N ARG A 132 -20.13 11.09 18.07
CA ARG A 132 -21.53 11.07 18.44
C ARG A 132 -22.37 11.72 17.35
N GLU A 133 -23.37 10.99 16.92
CA GLU A 133 -24.30 11.45 15.92
C GLU A 133 -25.73 11.32 16.49
N ASP A 134 -26.46 12.42 16.59
CA ASP A 134 -27.76 12.47 17.26
C ASP A 134 -28.95 12.50 16.27
N VAL A 135 -28.71 12.70 14.98
CA VAL A 135 -29.79 12.89 14.00
C VAL A 135 -30.24 11.56 13.42
N LEU A 136 -29.32 10.86 12.73
CA LEU A 136 -29.65 9.60 12.07
C LEU A 136 -29.87 8.49 13.10
N THR A 137 -29.08 8.45 14.15
CA THR A 137 -29.19 7.43 15.21
C THR A 137 -30.50 7.59 15.98
N THR A 138 -30.95 8.80 16.25
CA THR A 138 -32.28 9.04 16.84
C THR A 138 -33.40 8.63 15.89
N PHE A 139 -33.24 8.91 14.60
CA PHE A 139 -34.25 8.55 13.60
C PHE A 139 -34.41 7.03 13.43
N PHE A 140 -33.30 6.29 13.50
CA PHE A 140 -33.29 4.84 13.34
C PHE A 140 -33.34 4.05 14.67
N GLY A 141 -33.45 4.73 15.81
CA GLY A 141 -33.63 4.07 17.11
C GLY A 141 -32.37 3.35 17.64
N VAL A 142 -31.19 3.75 17.22
CA VAL A 142 -29.92 3.13 17.64
C VAL A 142 -29.15 3.97 18.65
N ASP A 143 -28.18 3.37 19.34
CA ASP A 143 -27.26 4.11 20.20
C ASP A 143 -26.40 5.05 19.37
N ASN A 144 -26.31 6.27 19.82
CA ASN A 144 -25.68 7.40 19.09
C ASN A 144 -24.20 7.63 19.45
N ALA A 145 -23.60 6.73 20.21
CA ALA A 145 -22.21 6.84 20.62
C ALA A 145 -21.35 5.81 19.85
N VAL A 146 -20.30 6.29 19.22
CA VAL A 146 -19.25 5.46 18.65
C VAL A 146 -17.96 5.81 19.36
N ASP A 147 -17.45 4.87 20.14
CA ASP A 147 -16.33 5.14 21.05
C ASP A 147 -14.98 5.14 20.36
N GLU A 148 -14.89 4.53 19.17
CA GLU A 148 -13.61 4.37 18.48
C GLU A 148 -13.75 4.65 16.99
N VAL A 149 -13.48 5.89 16.58
CA VAL A 149 -13.41 6.27 15.16
C VAL A 149 -12.03 6.79 14.81
N LYS A 150 -11.54 6.38 13.65
CA LYS A 150 -10.30 6.91 13.08
C LYS A 150 -10.58 8.30 12.52
N ILE A 151 -9.78 9.29 12.95
CA ILE A 151 -9.86 10.66 12.45
C ILE A 151 -8.58 10.97 11.69
N GLN A 152 -8.74 11.54 10.50
CA GLN A 152 -7.64 11.91 9.62
C GLN A 152 -7.73 13.38 9.25
N LYS A 153 -6.57 13.99 9.00
CA LYS A 153 -6.46 15.32 8.42
C LYS A 153 -5.93 15.25 6.99
N SER A 154 -6.35 16.18 6.14
CA SER A 154 -5.72 16.39 4.84
C SER A 154 -4.30 16.92 5.04
N VAL A 155 -3.35 16.41 4.25
CA VAL A 155 -2.00 16.97 4.14
C VAL A 155 -1.88 17.95 2.98
N VAL A 156 -2.97 18.14 2.24
CA VAL A 156 -3.07 19.04 1.08
C VAL A 156 -3.84 20.31 1.43
N GLU A 157 -4.97 20.16 2.14
CA GLU A 157 -5.85 21.26 2.52
C GLU A 157 -5.86 21.42 4.04
N GLU A 158 -5.31 22.55 4.51
CA GLU A 158 -5.35 22.89 5.93
C GLU A 158 -6.80 23.06 6.40
N GLY A 159 -7.14 22.55 7.58
CA GLY A 159 -8.49 22.64 8.13
C GLY A 159 -9.48 21.59 7.60
N LYS A 160 -9.05 20.70 6.72
CA LYS A 160 -9.91 19.62 6.22
C LYS A 160 -9.61 18.30 6.94
N TYR A 161 -10.66 17.69 7.46
CA TYR A 161 -10.59 16.45 8.25
C TYR A 161 -11.58 15.43 7.71
N ARG A 162 -11.39 14.15 8.06
CA ARG A 162 -12.40 13.12 7.83
C ARG A 162 -12.46 12.14 8.99
N ILE A 163 -13.66 11.62 9.21
CA ILE A 163 -13.94 10.49 10.10
C ILE A 163 -14.08 9.26 9.21
N VAL A 164 -13.32 8.22 9.52
CA VAL A 164 -13.31 6.98 8.72
C VAL A 164 -14.29 6.00 9.31
N ASN A 165 -15.17 5.48 8.47
CA ASN A 165 -16.13 4.43 8.82
C ASN A 165 -16.93 4.69 10.09
N PRO A 166 -17.55 5.88 10.25
CA PRO A 166 -18.24 6.25 11.48
C PRO A 166 -19.41 5.32 11.84
N TYR A 167 -19.89 4.53 10.91
CA TYR A 167 -21.01 3.59 11.11
C TYR A 167 -20.60 2.11 11.02
N ALA A 168 -19.31 1.79 11.02
CA ALA A 168 -18.84 0.41 10.84
C ALA A 168 -19.33 -0.55 11.94
N SER A 169 -19.58 -0.05 13.15
CA SER A 169 -20.12 -0.83 14.27
C SER A 169 -21.64 -0.79 14.35
N TRP A 170 -22.27 -0.05 13.47
CA TRP A 170 -23.71 0.14 13.52
C TRP A 170 -24.47 -1.11 13.06
N LYS A 171 -25.29 -1.64 13.94
CA LYS A 171 -26.22 -2.74 13.64
C LYS A 171 -27.61 -2.17 13.75
N GLY A 172 -28.29 -2.03 12.62
CA GLY A 172 -29.71 -1.69 12.60
C GLY A 172 -30.57 -2.77 13.27
N GLU A 173 -31.77 -2.43 13.69
CA GLU A 173 -32.78 -3.41 14.07
C GLU A 173 -32.98 -4.43 12.93
N GLU A 174 -33.21 -5.68 13.26
CA GLU A 174 -33.39 -6.80 12.33
C GLU A 174 -32.14 -7.28 11.56
N GLY A 175 -30.94 -6.96 12.03
CA GLY A 175 -29.71 -7.51 11.43
C GLY A 175 -29.27 -6.83 10.13
N THR A 176 -29.84 -5.68 9.78
CA THR A 176 -29.28 -4.83 8.74
C THR A 176 -27.98 -4.24 9.24
N THR A 177 -26.86 -4.72 8.73
CA THR A 177 -25.56 -4.10 8.92
C THR A 177 -25.40 -3.01 7.87
N TYR A 178 -24.84 -1.87 8.26
CA TYR A 178 -24.32 -0.92 7.31
C TYR A 178 -23.25 -1.63 6.46
N ASP A 179 -23.21 -1.34 5.17
CA ASP A 179 -22.26 -1.96 4.24
C ASP A 179 -20.82 -1.74 4.73
N SER A 180 -20.22 -2.81 5.28
CA SER A 180 -18.85 -2.79 5.80
C SER A 180 -17.81 -3.11 4.73
N GLU A 181 -18.22 -3.42 3.49
CA GLU A 181 -17.29 -3.80 2.41
C GLU A 181 -16.65 -2.57 1.77
N ASN A 182 -17.27 -1.41 1.90
CA ASN A 182 -16.73 -0.16 1.36
C ASN A 182 -16.39 0.83 2.47
N ASP A 183 -15.22 1.43 2.36
CA ASP A 183 -14.86 2.55 3.21
C ASP A 183 -15.79 3.75 2.95
N HIS A 184 -16.29 4.32 4.01
CA HIS A 184 -17.10 5.53 3.97
C HIS A 184 -16.53 6.59 4.90
N TYR A 185 -16.78 7.85 4.57
CA TYR A 185 -16.15 8.97 5.25
C TYR A 185 -17.14 10.10 5.50
N TRP A 186 -17.03 10.70 6.69
CA TRP A 186 -17.56 12.04 6.92
C TRP A 186 -16.41 13.02 6.73
N VAL A 187 -16.56 13.95 5.79
CA VAL A 187 -15.57 15.00 5.55
C VAL A 187 -16.04 16.25 6.27
N ILE A 188 -15.15 16.82 7.06
CA ILE A 188 -15.35 18.05 7.81
C ILE A 188 -14.43 19.09 7.19
N ASN A 189 -15.02 20.15 6.67
CA ASN A 189 -14.28 21.30 6.15
C ASN A 189 -14.36 22.44 7.19
N ALA A 190 -13.23 22.71 7.83
CA ALA A 190 -13.04 23.77 8.81
C ALA A 190 -11.98 24.78 8.33
N THR A 191 -11.84 24.94 7.01
CA THR A 191 -10.92 25.91 6.41
C THR A 191 -11.38 27.35 6.67
N ASP A 192 -12.68 27.54 6.79
CA ASP A 192 -13.28 28.79 7.24
C ASP A 192 -13.85 28.59 8.65
N PRO A 193 -13.33 29.28 9.70
CA PRO A 193 -13.79 29.08 11.06
C PRO A 193 -15.25 29.50 11.28
N ASP A 194 -15.79 30.33 10.40
CA ASP A 194 -17.18 30.79 10.48
C ASP A 194 -18.17 29.84 9.79
N PHE A 195 -17.65 28.91 8.98
CA PHE A 195 -18.44 27.92 8.24
C PHE A 195 -17.76 26.53 8.26
N VAL A 196 -18.10 25.73 9.25
CA VAL A 196 -17.67 24.32 9.34
C VAL A 196 -18.77 23.43 8.77
N TYR A 197 -18.47 22.62 7.75
CA TYR A 197 -19.42 21.73 7.11
C TYR A 197 -18.77 20.42 6.62
#